data_ea9f7991f9360721a305357b45922c6c
#
_entry.id   ea9f7991f9360721a305357b45922c6c
#
_cell.length_a   1.000
_cell.length_b   1.000
_cell.length_c   1.000
_cell.angle_alpha   90.00
_cell.angle_beta   90.00
_cell.angle_gamma   90.00
#
_symmetry.space_group_name_H-M   'P 1'
#
loop_
_entity.id
_entity.type
_entity.pdbx_description
1 polymer ?
#
loop_
_entity_poly.entity_id
_entity_poly.type
_entity_poly.pdbx_seq_one_letter_code
_entity_poly.pdbx_strand_id
1 'polypeptide(L)'
;IVIASDGYPESYSKGDVITGLDDIQIEDSRVFHSGTALEKNDIVTNGGRVLCAVALGKNVTEAAANAYAVAEQIDWKGSFYRRDIGYRAIKRERDEQSN
;
A
#
# COMPACT_ATOMS: atom_id res chain seq x y z
N ILE A 1 -0.76 -3.04 -3.78
CA ILE A 1 -0.94 -3.27 -2.34
C ILE A 1 -2.06 -2.37 -1.85
N VAL A 2 -3.15 -2.98 -1.41
CA VAL A 2 -4.27 -2.25 -0.81
C VAL A 2 -3.99 -2.01 0.66
N ILE A 3 -4.07 -0.75 1.08
CA ILE A 3 -3.87 -0.37 2.48
C ILE A 3 -5.24 -0.01 3.05
N ALA A 4 -5.63 -0.70 4.11
CA ALA A 4 -6.94 -0.60 4.71
C ALA A 4 -6.87 -0.13 6.17
N SER A 5 -8.01 0.28 6.71
CA SER A 5 -8.14 0.64 8.12
C SER A 5 -8.48 -0.60 8.94
N ASP A 6 -7.91 -0.67 10.15
CA ASP A 6 -8.13 -1.77 11.09
C ASP A 6 -9.62 -1.96 11.36
N GLY A 7 -10.04 -3.21 11.37
CA GLY A 7 -11.45 -3.58 11.53
C GLY A 7 -12.24 -3.75 10.24
N TYR A 8 -11.72 -3.25 9.12
CA TYR A 8 -12.37 -3.45 7.83
C TYR A 8 -12.48 -4.97 7.51
N PRO A 9 -13.59 -5.47 6.96
CA PRO A 9 -14.72 -4.71 6.42
C PRO A 9 -15.86 -4.42 7.41
N GLU A 10 -15.79 -4.86 8.64
CA GLU A 10 -16.91 -4.76 9.58
C GLU A 10 -17.03 -3.39 10.25
N SER A 11 -16.03 -3.01 11.03
CA SER A 11 -16.04 -1.75 11.77
C SER A 11 -14.66 -1.12 11.72
N TYR A 12 -14.58 0.14 11.32
CA TYR A 12 -13.32 0.85 11.19
C TYR A 12 -13.51 2.34 11.47
N SER A 13 -12.46 3.02 11.92
CA SER A 13 -12.53 4.44 12.15
C SER A 13 -12.32 5.24 10.86
N LYS A 14 -12.78 6.48 10.85
CA LYS A 14 -12.61 7.42 9.75
C LYS A 14 -12.02 8.72 10.29
N GLY A 15 -11.40 9.50 9.42
CA GLY A 15 -10.85 10.79 9.78
C GLY A 15 -9.46 10.75 10.38
N ASP A 16 -8.76 9.61 10.27
CA ASP A 16 -7.38 9.50 10.72
C ASP A 16 -6.44 10.17 9.71
N VAL A 17 -5.52 11.00 10.19
CA VAL A 17 -4.58 11.72 9.32
C VAL A 17 -3.57 10.73 8.73
N ILE A 18 -3.41 10.81 7.41
CA ILE A 18 -2.47 9.98 6.66
C ILE A 18 -1.16 10.76 6.48
N THR A 19 -0.05 10.15 6.86
CA THR A 19 1.28 10.75 6.72
C THR A 19 2.11 10.00 5.68
N GLY A 20 3.13 10.66 5.17
CA GLY A 20 4.11 10.04 4.28
C GLY A 20 3.79 10.13 2.80
N LEU A 21 2.60 10.61 2.41
CA LEU A 21 2.22 10.68 0.99
C LEU A 21 3.12 11.60 0.15
N ASP A 22 3.62 12.67 0.75
CA ASP A 22 4.44 13.66 0.05
C ASP A 22 5.93 13.26 -0.02
N ASP A 23 6.32 12.24 0.72
CA ASP A 23 7.73 11.85 0.87
C ASP A 23 8.10 10.62 0.02
N ILE A 24 7.19 10.12 -0.79
CA ILE A 24 7.43 8.92 -1.59
C ILE A 24 8.31 9.26 -2.79
N GLN A 25 9.49 8.62 -2.87
CA GLN A 25 10.47 8.85 -3.92
C GLN A 25 10.87 7.55 -4.64
N ILE A 26 9.90 6.67 -4.84
CA ILE A 26 10.15 5.39 -5.51
C ILE A 26 9.73 5.54 -6.97
N GLU A 27 10.68 5.33 -7.89
CA GLU A 27 10.42 5.44 -9.32
C GLU A 27 9.38 4.40 -9.77
N ASP A 28 8.62 4.77 -10.80
CA ASP A 28 7.59 3.90 -11.40
C ASP A 28 6.59 3.39 -10.37
N SER A 29 6.25 4.25 -9.41
CA SER A 29 5.23 3.95 -8.42
C SER A 29 4.15 5.02 -8.40
N ARG A 30 2.98 4.62 -7.91
CA ARG A 30 1.83 5.53 -7.73
C ARG A 30 1.03 5.10 -6.52
N VAL A 31 0.33 6.07 -5.94
CA VAL A 31 -0.64 5.80 -4.89
C VAL A 31 -2.00 6.26 -5.39
N PHE A 32 -2.96 5.35 -5.40
CA PHE A 32 -4.33 5.65 -5.78
C PHE A 32 -5.18 5.80 -4.53
N HIS A 33 -6.06 6.81 -4.53
CA HIS A 33 -6.95 7.10 -3.41
C HIS A 33 -8.28 6.39 -3.63
N SER A 34 -8.68 5.56 -2.67
CA SER A 34 -9.96 4.84 -2.69
C SER A 34 -10.94 5.38 -1.66
N GLY A 35 -10.46 5.63 -0.45
CA GLY A 35 -11.30 6.11 0.64
C GLY A 35 -10.59 7.18 1.45
N THR A 36 -10.32 8.33 0.83
CA THR A 36 -9.68 9.46 1.49
C THR A 36 -10.55 10.71 1.35
N ALA A 37 -10.31 11.67 2.22
CA ALA A 37 -10.93 12.99 2.16
C ALA A 37 -9.91 14.06 2.53
N LEU A 38 -10.15 15.27 2.12
CA LEU A 38 -9.32 16.42 2.49
C LEU A 38 -10.00 17.17 3.64
N GLU A 39 -9.28 17.35 4.73
CA GLU A 39 -9.78 18.04 5.92
C GLU A 39 -8.71 19.00 6.44
N LYS A 40 -8.95 20.30 6.35
CA LYS A 40 -8.02 21.33 6.85
C LYS A 40 -6.59 21.16 6.36
N ASN A 41 -6.40 20.89 5.07
CA ASN A 41 -5.10 20.65 4.43
C ASN A 41 -4.49 19.27 4.73
N ASP A 42 -5.16 18.42 5.51
CA ASP A 42 -4.73 17.05 5.76
C ASP A 42 -5.51 16.07 4.90
N ILE A 43 -4.84 15.04 4.43
CA ILE A 43 -5.51 13.89 3.82
C ILE A 43 -5.85 12.93 4.95
N VAL A 44 -7.13 12.58 5.06
CA VAL A 44 -7.61 11.71 6.13
C VAL A 44 -8.31 10.49 5.56
N THR A 45 -8.43 9.44 6.38
CA THR A 45 -9.16 8.24 5.98
C THR A 45 -10.67 8.53 5.92
N ASN A 46 -11.33 7.94 4.92
CA ASN A 46 -12.78 8.10 4.74
C ASN A 46 -13.39 6.84 4.14
N GLY A 47 -12.92 5.68 4.55
CA GLY A 47 -13.41 4.39 4.07
C GLY A 47 -12.56 3.27 4.66
N GLY A 48 -12.99 2.03 4.45
CA GLY A 48 -12.25 0.86 4.93
C GLY A 48 -11.00 0.58 4.09
N ARG A 49 -11.16 0.58 2.76
CA ARG A 49 -10.03 0.53 1.83
C ARG A 49 -9.66 1.97 1.51
N VAL A 50 -8.46 2.37 1.88
CA VAL A 50 -8.08 3.78 1.91
C VAL A 50 -7.19 4.15 0.73
N LEU A 51 -6.11 3.43 0.54
CA LEU A 51 -5.13 3.69 -0.50
C LEU A 51 -4.73 2.40 -1.20
N CYS A 52 -4.17 2.54 -2.40
CA CYS A 52 -3.57 1.43 -3.12
C CYS A 52 -2.18 1.86 -3.59
N ALA A 53 -1.14 1.20 -3.09
CA ALA A 53 0.23 1.43 -3.53
C ALA A 53 0.51 0.54 -4.73
N VAL A 54 0.94 1.13 -5.83
CA VAL A 54 1.20 0.43 -7.08
C VAL A 54 2.63 0.73 -7.53
N ALA A 55 3.35 -0.30 -7.95
CA ALA A 55 4.69 -0.12 -8.48
C ALA A 55 4.96 -1.11 -9.60
N LEU A 56 5.87 -0.71 -10.47
CA LEU A 56 6.37 -1.56 -11.55
C LEU A 56 7.75 -2.12 -11.18
N GLY A 57 8.11 -3.22 -11.80
CA GLY A 57 9.42 -3.82 -11.66
C GLY A 57 9.71 -4.73 -12.85
N LYS A 58 10.95 -5.14 -12.99
CA LYS A 58 11.38 -6.04 -14.09
C LYS A 58 10.73 -7.41 -13.99
N ASN A 59 10.37 -7.81 -12.78
CA ASN A 59 9.71 -9.07 -12.49
C ASN A 59 8.80 -8.87 -11.28
N VAL A 60 8.07 -9.91 -10.89
CA VAL A 60 7.11 -9.81 -9.77
C VAL A 60 7.84 -9.54 -8.47
N THR A 61 8.99 -10.14 -8.25
CA THR A 61 9.77 -9.93 -7.02
C THR A 61 10.14 -8.46 -6.84
N GLU A 62 10.67 -7.83 -7.90
CA GLU A 62 11.04 -6.41 -7.86
C GLU A 62 9.81 -5.51 -7.74
N ALA A 63 8.74 -5.80 -8.50
CA ALA A 63 7.51 -5.02 -8.43
C ALA A 63 6.90 -5.06 -7.04
N ALA A 64 6.86 -6.25 -6.41
CA ALA A 64 6.36 -6.39 -5.05
C ALA A 64 7.23 -5.63 -4.05
N ALA A 65 8.55 -5.73 -4.14
CA ALA A 65 9.45 -5.00 -3.26
C ALA A 65 9.24 -3.50 -3.35
N ASN A 66 9.07 -2.97 -4.57
CA ASN A 66 8.83 -1.55 -4.79
C ASN A 66 7.48 -1.11 -4.23
N ALA A 67 6.43 -1.91 -4.44
CA ALA A 67 5.10 -1.58 -3.92
C ALA A 67 5.07 -1.60 -2.38
N TYR A 68 5.72 -2.57 -1.75
CA TYR A 68 5.83 -2.60 -0.29
C TYR A 68 6.65 -1.43 0.24
N ALA A 69 7.70 -1.03 -0.45
CA ALA A 69 8.48 0.15 -0.05
C ALA A 69 7.62 1.42 -0.05
N VAL A 70 6.73 1.56 -1.04
CA VAL A 70 5.76 2.66 -1.05
C VAL A 70 4.81 2.55 0.14
N ALA A 71 4.23 1.37 0.37
CA ALA A 71 3.28 1.16 1.45
C ALA A 71 3.89 1.44 2.83
N GLU A 72 5.16 1.10 3.02
CA GLU A 72 5.86 1.32 4.29
C GLU A 72 6.08 2.80 4.62
N GLN A 73 6.09 3.67 3.62
CA GLN A 73 6.26 5.12 3.83
C GLN A 73 4.95 5.82 4.21
N ILE A 74 3.83 5.16 4.02
CA ILE A 74 2.50 5.71 4.31
C ILE A 74 2.05 5.18 5.66
N ASP A 75 1.52 6.05 6.52
CA ASP A 75 1.07 5.64 7.84
C ASP A 75 -0.15 6.43 8.29
N TRP A 76 -1.02 5.76 9.05
CA TRP A 76 -2.07 6.36 9.86
C TRP A 76 -2.43 5.35 10.95
N LYS A 77 -3.11 5.82 11.98
CA LYS A 77 -3.52 4.96 13.11
C LYS A 77 -4.44 3.85 12.61
N GLY A 78 -4.03 2.60 12.78
CA GLY A 78 -4.82 1.45 12.36
C GLY A 78 -4.62 1.05 10.92
N SER A 79 -3.63 1.59 10.22
CA SER A 79 -3.33 1.16 8.85
C SER A 79 -2.79 -0.27 8.82
N PHE A 80 -3.22 -1.05 7.84
CA PHE A 80 -2.64 -2.37 7.63
C PHE A 80 -2.74 -2.77 6.17
N TYR A 81 -1.87 -3.70 5.77
CA TYR A 81 -1.91 -4.30 4.43
C TYR A 81 -1.34 -5.72 4.53
N ARG A 82 -1.73 -6.55 3.56
CA ARG A 82 -1.22 -7.92 3.49
C ARG A 82 0.23 -7.91 3.06
N ARG A 83 1.03 -8.78 3.66
CA ARG A 83 2.47 -8.88 3.37
C ARG A 83 2.83 -10.09 2.51
N ASP A 84 1.83 -10.81 2.00
CA ASP A 84 2.02 -11.99 1.19
C ASP A 84 1.54 -11.81 -0.26
N ILE A 85 1.35 -10.57 -0.70
CA ILE A 85 0.85 -10.28 -2.04
C ILE A 85 1.87 -10.77 -3.07
N GLY A 86 1.38 -11.57 -4.03
CA GLY A 86 2.20 -12.11 -5.11
C GLY A 86 3.16 -13.22 -4.68
N TYR A 87 3.05 -13.75 -3.46
CA TYR A 87 4.04 -14.70 -2.94
C TYR A 87 4.22 -15.95 -3.82
N ARG A 88 3.16 -16.42 -4.49
CA ARG A 88 3.25 -17.58 -5.37
C ARG A 88 4.07 -17.28 -6.62
N ALA A 89 3.85 -16.13 -7.22
CA ALA A 89 4.61 -15.70 -8.39
C ALA A 89 6.06 -15.41 -8.02
N ILE A 90 6.31 -14.81 -6.87
CA ILE A 90 7.66 -14.54 -6.36
C ILE A 90 8.39 -15.88 -6.12
N LYS A 91 7.73 -16.84 -5.52
CA LYS A 91 8.31 -18.17 -5.30
C LYS A 91 8.65 -18.85 -6.62
N ARG A 92 7.78 -18.73 -7.62
CA ARG A 92 8.03 -19.29 -8.95
C ARG A 92 9.27 -18.69 -9.59
N GLU A 93 9.41 -17.35 -9.55
CA GLU A 93 10.59 -16.68 -10.07
C GLU A 93 11.87 -17.13 -9.38
N ARG A 94 11.84 -17.26 -8.05
CA ARG A 94 12.98 -17.74 -7.27
C ARG A 94 13.37 -19.17 -7.64
N ASP A 95 12.38 -20.05 -7.82
CA ASP A 95 12.62 -21.45 -8.19
C ASP A 95 13.23 -21.53 -9.61
N GLU A 96 12.77 -20.69 -10.53
CA GLU A 96 13.34 -20.61 -11.88
C GLU A 96 14.79 -20.13 -11.86
N GLN A 97 15.13 -19.19 -10.98
CA GLN A 97 16.49 -18.68 -10.83
C GLN A 97 17.43 -19.70 -10.18
N SER A 98 16.88 -20.66 -9.46
CA SER A 98 17.66 -21.68 -8.76
C SER A 98 18.13 -22.80 -9.69
N ASN A 99 17.66 -22.82 -10.90
CA ASN A 99 18.05 -23.80 -11.91
C ASN A 99 19.13 -23.20 -12.81
#